data_8024246c821d911138740ef819f95563
#
_entry.id   8024246c821d911138740ef819f95563
#
_cell.length_a   1.000
_cell.length_b   1.000
_cell.length_c   1.000
_cell.angle_alpha   90.00
_cell.angle_beta   90.00
_cell.angle_gamma   90.00
#
_symmetry.space_group_name_H-M   'P 1'
#
loop_
_entity.id
_entity.type
_entity.pdbx_description
1 polymer ?
#
loop_
_entity_poly.entity_id
_entity_poly.type
_entity_poly.pdbx_seq_one_letter_code
_entity_poly.pdbx_strand_id
1 'polypeptide(L)'
;QNRRNSMKTIFVTGSAGFIGYHLCRLLLAEGFRVHGFDGMTDYYDVTLKQRRHAMLRQSEKFHATEALLEDQATLSHAVKAAKPDVIVHLAAQAGVRYSLENPRAYLDANLVGGFNILDLARELDVQHLLMASTSSVYGANTEMPFLETHKTETPLTFYAATKKANEMMGHSYAHIYNLPVTMFRFFTVYGPWGRPDMALFKFTKGILEGTPIDVYNNGEMWRDFTYVDDLVRGIRLLIDAVPVRPATPEDTAPGDSLSPAAPFRVVNIGNSDKIRLMDFIEAIEDEVGRKAIRNYMPMQTGDVPATWADATLLKTLTGYRPQTNFRDGVASFVRWYRDYYQI
;
A
#
# COMPACT_ATOMS: atom_id res chain seq x y z
N GLN A 1 -12.10 23.43 11.89
CA GLN A 1 -11.75 22.01 11.58
C GLN A 1 -10.23 21.75 11.59
N ASN A 2 -9.39 22.68 11.11
CA ASN A 2 -7.94 22.48 11.03
C ASN A 2 -7.21 22.41 12.39
N ARG A 3 -7.73 23.05 13.44
CA ARG A 3 -7.05 23.07 14.75
C ARG A 3 -7.11 21.76 15.52
N ARG A 4 -8.13 20.90 15.29
CA ARG A 4 -8.23 19.58 15.97
C ARG A 4 -7.28 18.56 15.37
N ASN A 5 -6.97 18.62 14.08
CA ASN A 5 -6.09 17.67 13.42
C ASN A 5 -4.61 17.92 13.72
N SER A 6 -4.18 19.17 13.97
CA SER A 6 -2.80 19.53 14.25
C SER A 6 -2.25 18.93 15.59
N MET A 7 -3.13 18.40 16.44
CA MET A 7 -2.78 17.80 17.74
C MET A 7 -2.68 16.27 17.71
N LYS A 8 -3.15 15.62 16.63
CA LYS A 8 -3.14 14.15 16.52
C LYS A 8 -1.76 13.61 16.17
N THR A 9 -1.45 12.46 16.75
CA THR A 9 -0.26 11.67 16.45
C THR A 9 -0.66 10.43 15.65
N ILE A 10 0.00 10.23 14.53
CA ILE A 10 -0.17 9.05 13.66
C ILE A 10 1.11 8.24 13.73
N PHE A 11 0.99 6.96 14.07
CA PHE A 11 2.10 6.00 13.99
C PHE A 11 2.03 5.30 12.64
N VAL A 12 3.11 5.41 11.84
CA VAL A 12 3.16 4.84 10.50
C VAL A 12 4.27 3.82 10.42
N THR A 13 3.93 2.55 10.23
CA THR A 13 4.92 1.51 9.93
C THR A 13 5.22 1.50 8.44
N GLY A 14 6.46 1.18 8.08
CA GLY A 14 6.90 1.25 6.68
C GLY A 14 7.19 2.68 6.23
N SER A 15 7.55 3.56 7.14
CA SER A 15 7.74 5.00 6.88
C SER A 15 8.87 5.32 5.92
N ALA A 16 9.88 4.45 5.80
CA ALA A 16 10.96 4.59 4.82
C ALA A 16 10.65 3.90 3.49
N GLY A 17 9.52 3.20 3.38
CA GLY A 17 9.04 2.59 2.14
C GLY A 17 8.48 3.62 1.17
N PHE A 18 8.20 3.16 -0.03
CA PHE A 18 7.64 4.00 -1.11
C PHE A 18 6.34 4.71 -0.67
N ILE A 19 5.33 3.92 -0.31
CA ILE A 19 4.02 4.47 0.07
C ILE A 19 4.11 5.20 1.42
N GLY A 20 4.81 4.61 2.39
CA GLY A 20 4.96 5.18 3.73
C GLY A 20 5.60 6.57 3.72
N TYR A 21 6.62 6.76 2.89
CA TYR A 21 7.26 8.07 2.71
C TYR A 21 6.26 9.13 2.24
N HIS A 22 5.50 8.83 1.18
CA HIS A 22 4.52 9.78 0.63
C HIS A 22 3.39 10.07 1.62
N LEU A 23 2.92 9.05 2.34
CA LEU A 23 1.90 9.24 3.37
C LEU A 23 2.41 10.12 4.51
N CYS A 24 3.60 9.84 5.04
CA CYS A 24 4.19 10.65 6.10
C CYS A 24 4.36 12.09 5.67
N ARG A 25 4.84 12.34 4.44
CA ARG A 25 4.98 13.69 3.89
C ARG A 25 3.65 14.43 3.86
N LEU A 26 2.59 13.76 3.40
CA LEU A 26 1.25 14.34 3.36
C LEU A 26 0.73 14.67 4.76
N LEU A 27 0.87 13.74 5.70
CA LEU A 27 0.40 13.92 7.08
C LEU A 27 1.13 15.08 7.76
N LEU A 28 2.44 15.19 7.57
CA LEU A 28 3.24 16.29 8.12
C LEU A 28 2.82 17.65 7.52
N ALA A 29 2.55 17.69 6.21
CA ALA A 29 2.08 18.88 5.55
C ALA A 29 0.71 19.34 6.07
N GLU A 30 -0.12 18.43 6.55
CA GLU A 30 -1.43 18.73 7.15
C GLU A 30 -1.36 19.00 8.66
N GLY A 31 -0.17 18.99 9.27
CA GLY A 31 0.06 19.37 10.66
C GLY A 31 0.01 18.24 11.68
N PHE A 32 -0.07 16.98 11.25
CA PHE A 32 0.01 15.84 12.16
C PHE A 32 1.42 15.65 12.72
N ARG A 33 1.50 15.11 13.93
CA ARG A 33 2.72 14.49 14.43
C ARG A 33 2.79 13.07 13.87
N VAL A 34 3.95 12.69 13.36
CA VAL A 34 4.14 11.37 12.76
C VAL A 34 5.30 10.67 13.44
N HIS A 35 5.02 9.47 13.97
CA HIS A 35 6.07 8.57 14.41
C HIS A 35 6.20 7.43 13.40
N GLY A 36 7.32 7.40 12.67
CA GLY A 36 7.63 6.37 11.70
C GLY A 36 8.31 5.16 12.35
N PHE A 37 8.12 3.99 11.73
CA PHE A 37 8.76 2.74 12.12
C PHE A 37 9.12 1.97 10.86
N ASP A 38 10.38 1.57 10.72
CA ASP A 38 10.85 0.86 9.52
C ASP A 38 12.04 -0.02 9.85
N GLY A 39 12.07 -1.23 9.32
CA GLY A 39 13.16 -2.18 9.53
C GLY A 39 14.39 -1.89 8.68
N MET A 40 14.31 -1.00 7.71
CA MET A 40 15.41 -0.66 6.80
C MET A 40 16.04 -1.90 6.16
N THR A 41 15.20 -2.88 5.77
CA THR A 41 15.68 -4.13 5.19
C THR A 41 16.34 -3.90 3.83
N ASP A 42 17.25 -4.80 3.46
CA ASP A 42 18.05 -4.71 2.24
C ASP A 42 17.43 -5.43 1.04
N TYR A 43 16.11 -5.65 1.07
CA TYR A 43 15.37 -6.23 -0.05
C TYR A 43 15.62 -5.48 -1.36
N TYR A 44 15.75 -4.15 -1.28
CA TYR A 44 16.29 -3.32 -2.34
C TYR A 44 17.24 -2.27 -1.72
N ASP A 45 17.84 -1.42 -2.54
CA ASP A 45 18.85 -0.44 -2.12
C ASP A 45 18.39 0.40 -0.92
N VAL A 46 19.06 0.20 0.21
CA VAL A 46 18.77 0.90 1.47
C VAL A 46 18.97 2.41 1.36
N THR A 47 19.81 2.88 0.44
CA THR A 47 20.05 4.31 0.23
C THR A 47 18.76 5.07 -0.09
N LEU A 48 17.86 4.48 -0.87
CA LEU A 48 16.54 5.08 -1.12
C LEU A 48 15.75 5.28 0.18
N LYS A 49 15.75 4.27 1.05
CA LYS A 49 15.06 4.32 2.35
C LYS A 49 15.66 5.38 3.27
N GLN A 50 17.00 5.43 3.33
CA GLN A 50 17.70 6.43 4.13
C GLN A 50 17.42 7.85 3.67
N ARG A 51 17.41 8.09 2.36
CA ARG A 51 17.10 9.40 1.77
C ARG A 51 15.66 9.82 2.02
N ARG A 52 14.69 8.90 1.90
CA ARG A 52 13.30 9.17 2.24
C ARG A 52 13.15 9.61 3.70
N HIS A 53 13.75 8.88 4.64
CA HIS A 53 13.73 9.25 6.06
C HIS A 53 14.46 10.58 6.33
N ALA A 54 15.58 10.85 5.67
CA ALA A 54 16.31 12.10 5.82
C ALA A 54 15.44 13.30 5.42
N MET A 55 14.64 13.17 4.36
CA MET A 55 13.70 14.22 3.95
C MET A 55 12.58 14.41 4.97
N LEU A 56 12.02 13.34 5.52
CA LEU A 56 10.99 13.43 6.55
C LEU A 56 11.51 14.06 7.84
N ARG A 57 12.76 13.77 8.23
CA ARG A 57 13.42 14.31 9.43
C ARG A 57 13.70 15.81 9.37
N GLN A 58 13.49 16.45 8.22
CA GLN A 58 13.52 17.93 8.14
C GLN A 58 12.33 18.55 8.89
N SER A 59 11.29 17.81 9.17
CA SER A 59 10.16 18.26 10.00
C SER A 59 10.41 17.90 11.47
N GLU A 60 10.24 18.90 12.35
CA GLU A 60 10.33 18.69 13.80
C GLU A 60 9.22 17.77 14.35
N LYS A 61 8.15 17.60 13.59
CA LYS A 61 7.01 16.75 13.96
C LYS A 61 7.19 15.29 13.55
N PHE A 62 8.29 14.94 12.90
CA PHE A 62 8.60 13.57 12.50
C PHE A 62 9.67 12.97 13.41
N HIS A 63 9.35 11.80 13.96
CA HIS A 63 10.29 10.94 14.69
C HIS A 63 10.24 9.54 14.09
N ALA A 64 11.33 8.79 14.15
CA ALA A 64 11.37 7.44 13.61
C ALA A 64 12.13 6.49 14.51
N THR A 65 11.67 5.24 14.54
CA THR A 65 12.37 4.10 15.14
C THR A 65 12.73 3.13 14.05
N GLU A 66 14.00 2.70 14.01
CA GLU A 66 14.47 1.71 13.06
C GLU A 66 14.54 0.33 13.74
N ALA A 67 13.60 -0.53 13.44
CA ALA A 67 13.53 -1.90 13.95
C ALA A 67 12.55 -2.73 13.10
N LEU A 68 12.61 -4.05 13.28
CA LEU A 68 11.71 -4.99 12.60
C LEU A 68 10.40 -5.14 13.38
N LEU A 69 9.31 -5.39 12.65
CA LEU A 69 7.98 -5.60 13.24
C LEU A 69 7.92 -6.81 14.18
N GLU A 70 8.67 -7.85 13.90
CA GLU A 70 8.76 -9.06 14.72
C GLU A 70 9.54 -8.86 16.02
N ASP A 71 10.30 -7.78 16.13
CA ASP A 71 10.90 -7.34 17.40
C ASP A 71 9.82 -6.66 18.26
N GLN A 72 9.04 -7.48 18.92
CA GLN A 72 7.87 -7.07 19.68
C GLN A 72 8.21 -6.10 20.80
N ALA A 73 9.35 -6.28 21.47
CA ALA A 73 9.75 -5.41 22.59
C ALA A 73 10.05 -3.98 22.11
N THR A 74 10.83 -3.85 21.03
CA THR A 74 11.16 -2.53 20.45
C THR A 74 9.94 -1.84 19.86
N LEU A 75 9.08 -2.59 19.15
CA LEU A 75 7.83 -2.06 18.60
C LEU A 75 6.91 -1.56 19.72
N SER A 76 6.71 -2.36 20.77
CA SER A 76 5.89 -1.99 21.92
C SER A 76 6.40 -0.71 22.59
N HIS A 77 7.71 -0.60 22.80
CA HIS A 77 8.31 0.60 23.38
C HIS A 77 8.05 1.84 22.50
N ALA A 78 8.27 1.72 21.19
CA ALA A 78 8.06 2.84 20.26
C ALA A 78 6.60 3.30 20.21
N VAL A 79 5.65 2.37 20.11
CA VAL A 79 4.22 2.71 20.04
C VAL A 79 3.74 3.33 21.35
N LYS A 80 4.13 2.76 22.48
CA LYS A 80 3.75 3.30 23.80
C LYS A 80 4.33 4.68 24.07
N ALA A 81 5.57 4.93 23.62
CA ALA A 81 6.20 6.24 23.74
C ALA A 81 5.53 7.29 22.85
N ALA A 82 5.12 6.90 21.64
CA ALA A 82 4.46 7.79 20.69
C ALA A 82 3.03 8.18 21.12
N LYS A 83 2.33 7.31 21.85
CA LYS A 83 0.93 7.49 22.25
C LYS A 83 0.04 7.89 21.06
N PRO A 84 -0.02 7.08 19.99
CA PRO A 84 -0.72 7.47 18.79
C PRO A 84 -2.24 7.48 18.98
N ASP A 85 -2.91 8.41 18.30
CA ASP A 85 -4.35 8.39 18.13
C ASP A 85 -4.79 7.40 17.07
N VAL A 86 -3.97 7.26 16.04
CA VAL A 86 -4.22 6.39 14.87
C VAL A 86 -2.93 5.66 14.50
N ILE A 87 -3.07 4.40 14.10
CA ILE A 87 -1.97 3.62 13.52
C ILE A 87 -2.29 3.32 12.06
N VAL A 88 -1.34 3.62 11.16
CA VAL A 88 -1.38 3.19 9.76
C VAL A 88 -0.25 2.19 9.54
N HIS A 89 -0.62 0.94 9.33
CA HIS A 89 0.33 -0.16 9.19
C HIS A 89 0.55 -0.50 7.73
N LEU A 90 1.70 -0.06 7.18
CA LEU A 90 2.11 -0.30 5.80
C LEU A 90 3.29 -1.26 5.68
N ALA A 91 4.06 -1.45 6.77
CA ALA A 91 5.25 -2.29 6.75
C ALA A 91 4.88 -3.75 6.49
N ALA A 92 5.53 -4.33 5.51
CA ALA A 92 5.37 -5.72 5.14
C ALA A 92 6.54 -6.18 4.28
N GLN A 93 6.72 -7.49 4.15
CA GLN A 93 7.52 -8.02 3.06
C GLN A 93 6.64 -8.04 1.81
N ALA A 94 7.01 -7.28 0.81
CA ALA A 94 6.32 -7.17 -0.46
C ALA A 94 7.00 -8.03 -1.54
N GLY A 95 6.32 -8.19 -2.67
CA GLY A 95 6.81 -8.92 -3.82
C GLY A 95 6.21 -10.31 -3.93
N VAL A 96 5.39 -10.52 -4.96
CA VAL A 96 4.74 -11.82 -5.20
C VAL A 96 5.78 -12.90 -5.47
N ARG A 97 6.74 -12.62 -6.35
CA ARG A 97 7.76 -13.60 -6.75
C ARG A 97 8.71 -13.95 -5.61
N TYR A 98 9.16 -12.98 -4.83
CA TYR A 98 10.08 -13.22 -3.72
C TYR A 98 9.46 -14.13 -2.66
N SER A 99 8.12 -14.17 -2.54
CA SER A 99 7.44 -15.08 -1.61
C SER A 99 7.62 -16.56 -1.97
N LEU A 100 7.93 -16.86 -3.23
CA LEU A 100 8.28 -18.22 -3.67
C LEU A 100 9.68 -18.60 -3.23
N GLU A 101 10.59 -17.64 -3.17
CA GLU A 101 12.01 -17.85 -2.84
C GLU A 101 12.26 -17.85 -1.33
N ASN A 102 11.60 -16.97 -0.60
CA ASN A 102 11.78 -16.79 0.85
C ASN A 102 10.44 -16.61 1.58
N PRO A 103 9.62 -17.68 1.71
CA PRO A 103 8.33 -17.56 2.39
C PRO A 103 8.45 -17.20 3.88
N ARG A 104 9.56 -17.56 4.54
CA ARG A 104 9.79 -17.22 5.96
C ARG A 104 9.77 -15.71 6.20
N ALA A 105 10.32 -14.90 5.30
CA ALA A 105 10.30 -13.46 5.42
C ALA A 105 8.86 -12.90 5.49
N TYR A 106 7.94 -13.54 4.75
CA TYR A 106 6.52 -13.14 4.74
C TYR A 106 5.79 -13.59 6.01
N LEU A 107 6.12 -14.77 6.53
CA LEU A 107 5.60 -15.23 7.80
C LEU A 107 6.00 -14.27 8.93
N ASP A 108 7.27 -13.94 9.02
CA ASP A 108 7.80 -13.12 10.11
C ASP A 108 7.31 -11.68 10.02
N ALA A 109 7.43 -11.05 8.87
CA ALA A 109 7.02 -9.65 8.71
C ALA A 109 5.51 -9.47 8.67
N ASN A 110 4.79 -10.30 7.90
CA ASN A 110 3.37 -10.08 7.62
C ASN A 110 2.46 -10.70 8.68
N LEU A 111 2.71 -11.94 9.10
CA LEU A 111 1.87 -12.59 10.11
C LEU A 111 2.29 -12.20 11.52
N VAL A 112 3.52 -12.43 11.92
CA VAL A 112 3.99 -12.08 13.26
C VAL A 112 3.97 -10.57 13.47
N GLY A 113 4.49 -9.81 12.51
CA GLY A 113 4.49 -8.36 12.58
C GLY A 113 3.08 -7.77 12.57
N GLY A 114 2.18 -8.30 11.74
CA GLY A 114 0.78 -7.89 11.70
C GLY A 114 0.05 -8.16 13.02
N PHE A 115 0.28 -9.33 13.62
CA PHE A 115 -0.25 -9.64 14.93
C PHE A 115 0.25 -8.66 16.00
N ASN A 116 1.53 -8.34 16.01
CA ASN A 116 2.09 -7.42 16.99
C ASN A 116 1.43 -6.03 16.90
N ILE A 117 1.16 -5.54 15.71
CA ILE A 117 0.46 -4.27 15.51
C ILE A 117 -0.98 -4.34 16.01
N LEU A 118 -1.71 -5.38 15.66
CA LEU A 118 -3.09 -5.57 16.11
C LEU A 118 -3.18 -5.59 17.64
N ASP A 119 -2.30 -6.34 18.28
CA ASP A 119 -2.33 -6.48 19.74
C ASP A 119 -1.97 -5.17 20.45
N LEU A 120 -1.02 -4.41 19.92
CA LEU A 120 -0.69 -3.08 20.46
C LEU A 120 -1.81 -2.05 20.23
N ALA A 121 -2.43 -2.08 19.06
CA ALA A 121 -3.54 -1.17 18.75
C ALA A 121 -4.71 -1.35 19.70
N ARG A 122 -5.06 -2.61 20.01
CA ARG A 122 -6.13 -2.89 20.97
C ARG A 122 -5.73 -2.54 22.39
N GLU A 123 -4.48 -2.82 22.81
CA GLU A 123 -3.97 -2.51 24.14
C GLU A 123 -4.00 -1.00 24.42
N LEU A 124 -3.65 -0.19 23.42
CA LEU A 124 -3.64 1.27 23.52
C LEU A 124 -4.98 1.91 23.18
N ASP A 125 -5.97 1.12 22.82
CA ASP A 125 -7.32 1.59 22.47
C ASP A 125 -7.28 2.74 21.45
N VAL A 126 -6.52 2.57 20.37
CA VAL A 126 -6.40 3.61 19.34
C VAL A 126 -7.75 3.88 18.67
N GLN A 127 -7.96 5.11 18.21
CA GLN A 127 -9.22 5.52 17.59
C GLN A 127 -9.50 4.78 16.28
N HIS A 128 -8.44 4.43 15.54
CA HIS A 128 -8.55 3.78 14.26
C HIS A 128 -7.23 3.09 13.91
N LEU A 129 -7.30 1.82 13.52
CA LEU A 129 -6.19 1.09 12.92
C LEU A 129 -6.47 0.89 11.44
N LEU A 130 -5.58 1.38 10.58
CA LEU A 130 -5.64 1.14 9.14
C LEU A 130 -4.48 0.23 8.78
N MET A 131 -4.77 -0.85 8.04
CA MET A 131 -3.77 -1.84 7.63
C MET A 131 -3.78 -2.03 6.12
N ALA A 132 -2.59 -2.08 5.54
CA ALA A 132 -2.44 -2.39 4.13
C ALA A 132 -2.71 -3.86 3.85
N SER A 133 -3.67 -4.12 2.97
CA SER A 133 -3.86 -5.39 2.29
C SER A 133 -3.40 -5.25 0.84
N THR A 134 -3.95 -6.02 -0.06
CA THR A 134 -3.50 -6.04 -1.46
C THR A 134 -4.59 -6.58 -2.37
N SER A 135 -4.61 -6.16 -3.63
CA SER A 135 -5.45 -6.78 -4.65
C SER A 135 -5.13 -8.25 -4.90
N SER A 136 -3.94 -8.71 -4.52
CA SER A 136 -3.54 -10.13 -4.65
C SER A 136 -4.44 -11.08 -3.86
N VAL A 137 -5.18 -10.60 -2.86
CA VAL A 137 -6.13 -11.43 -2.09
C VAL A 137 -7.31 -11.90 -2.94
N TYR A 138 -7.63 -11.22 -4.03
CA TYR A 138 -8.67 -11.67 -4.97
C TYR A 138 -8.30 -12.98 -5.66
N GLY A 139 -7.00 -13.30 -5.74
CA GLY A 139 -6.50 -14.62 -6.14
C GLY A 139 -7.02 -15.09 -7.48
N ALA A 140 -7.66 -16.26 -7.46
CA ALA A 140 -8.21 -16.91 -8.65
C ALA A 140 -9.54 -16.33 -9.15
N ASN A 141 -10.09 -15.30 -8.48
CA ASN A 141 -11.32 -14.65 -8.94
C ASN A 141 -11.11 -13.96 -10.29
N THR A 142 -12.03 -14.19 -11.22
CA THR A 142 -11.97 -13.61 -12.58
C THR A 142 -13.05 -12.57 -12.85
N GLU A 143 -13.96 -12.34 -11.91
CA GLU A 143 -14.96 -11.27 -12.03
C GLU A 143 -14.29 -9.90 -11.84
N MET A 144 -14.43 -9.03 -12.82
CA MET A 144 -13.85 -7.69 -12.80
C MET A 144 -14.84 -6.62 -13.25
N PRO A 145 -14.73 -5.38 -12.73
CA PRO A 145 -13.72 -4.93 -11.74
C PRO A 145 -13.88 -5.63 -10.39
N PHE A 146 -12.79 -5.75 -9.64
CA PHE A 146 -12.82 -6.37 -8.32
C PHE A 146 -13.59 -5.50 -7.33
N LEU A 147 -14.57 -6.11 -6.66
CA LEU A 147 -15.37 -5.50 -5.58
C LEU A 147 -14.89 -6.03 -4.22
N GLU A 148 -15.01 -5.22 -3.19
CA GLU A 148 -14.65 -5.61 -1.83
C GLU A 148 -15.44 -6.83 -1.34
N THR A 149 -16.65 -7.02 -1.85
CA THR A 149 -17.53 -8.14 -1.51
C THR A 149 -17.24 -9.42 -2.28
N HIS A 150 -16.35 -9.41 -3.26
CA HIS A 150 -15.94 -10.61 -3.98
C HIS A 150 -15.20 -11.58 -3.06
N LYS A 151 -15.30 -12.88 -3.36
CA LYS A 151 -14.59 -13.92 -2.62
C LYS A 151 -13.08 -13.76 -2.73
N THR A 152 -12.39 -13.97 -1.62
CA THR A 152 -10.94 -13.88 -1.50
C THR A 152 -10.36 -15.13 -0.82
N GLU A 153 -10.93 -16.29 -1.10
CA GLU A 153 -10.64 -17.56 -0.44
C GLU A 153 -9.62 -18.42 -1.20
N THR A 154 -9.20 -17.98 -2.39
CA THR A 154 -8.32 -18.74 -3.28
C THR A 154 -7.05 -17.95 -3.62
N PRO A 155 -6.20 -17.64 -2.61
CA PRO A 155 -4.95 -16.93 -2.87
C PRO A 155 -4.02 -17.78 -3.74
N LEU A 156 -3.34 -17.13 -4.69
CA LEU A 156 -2.43 -17.80 -5.64
C LEU A 156 -0.97 -17.76 -5.20
N THR A 157 -0.64 -16.99 -4.16
CA THR A 157 0.72 -16.85 -3.64
C THR A 157 0.73 -16.84 -2.13
N PHE A 158 1.88 -17.18 -1.54
CA PHE A 158 2.06 -17.08 -0.09
C PHE A 158 1.94 -15.64 0.41
N TYR A 159 2.42 -14.67 -0.38
CA TYR A 159 2.20 -13.25 -0.10
C TYR A 159 0.71 -12.92 0.08
N ALA A 160 -0.11 -13.31 -0.90
CA ALA A 160 -1.55 -13.07 -0.82
C ALA A 160 -2.18 -13.77 0.39
N ALA A 161 -1.75 -15.00 0.70
CA ALA A 161 -2.23 -15.75 1.86
C ALA A 161 -1.91 -15.02 3.17
N THR A 162 -0.71 -14.47 3.33
CA THR A 162 -0.35 -13.72 4.55
C THR A 162 -1.15 -12.43 4.69
N LYS A 163 -1.43 -11.76 3.59
CA LYS A 163 -2.24 -10.54 3.59
C LYS A 163 -3.71 -10.83 3.89
N LYS A 164 -4.25 -11.90 3.32
CA LYS A 164 -5.61 -12.36 3.65
C LYS A 164 -5.72 -12.75 5.12
N ALA A 165 -4.70 -13.40 5.67
CA ALA A 165 -4.65 -13.73 7.10
C ALA A 165 -4.72 -12.46 7.97
N ASN A 166 -4.03 -11.38 7.57
CA ASN A 166 -4.13 -10.10 8.28
C ASN A 166 -5.56 -9.54 8.27
N GLU A 167 -6.28 -9.67 7.15
CA GLU A 167 -7.69 -9.25 7.09
C GLU A 167 -8.54 -10.04 8.09
N MET A 168 -8.34 -11.35 8.17
CA MET A 168 -9.09 -12.22 9.09
C MET A 168 -8.76 -11.94 10.56
N MET A 169 -7.47 -11.79 10.87
CA MET A 169 -7.03 -11.42 12.22
C MET A 169 -7.59 -10.03 12.60
N GLY A 170 -7.56 -9.08 11.69
CA GLY A 170 -8.11 -7.73 11.90
C GLY A 170 -9.60 -7.75 12.20
N HIS A 171 -10.38 -8.55 11.47
CA HIS A 171 -11.80 -8.70 11.74
C HIS A 171 -12.06 -9.28 13.14
N SER A 172 -11.32 -10.32 13.52
CA SER A 172 -11.43 -10.94 14.84
C SER A 172 -11.16 -9.94 15.98
N TYR A 173 -10.08 -9.17 15.87
CA TYR A 173 -9.74 -8.13 16.84
C TYR A 173 -10.78 -7.01 16.90
N ALA A 174 -11.26 -6.57 15.74
CA ALA A 174 -12.33 -5.57 15.66
C ALA A 174 -13.59 -6.05 16.39
N HIS A 175 -13.98 -7.31 16.19
CA HIS A 175 -15.16 -7.89 16.84
C HIS A 175 -14.97 -8.02 18.36
N ILE A 176 -13.85 -8.62 18.79
CA ILE A 176 -13.64 -8.95 20.22
C ILE A 176 -13.41 -7.68 21.04
N TYR A 177 -12.60 -6.76 20.54
CA TYR A 177 -12.16 -5.60 21.31
C TYR A 177 -12.85 -4.29 20.92
N ASN A 178 -13.80 -4.34 19.99
CA ASN A 178 -14.44 -3.16 19.39
C ASN A 178 -13.40 -2.14 18.87
N LEU A 179 -12.31 -2.66 18.31
CA LEU A 179 -11.25 -1.87 17.70
C LEU A 179 -11.66 -1.51 16.26
N PRO A 180 -11.79 -0.21 15.92
CA PRO A 180 -12.08 0.16 14.52
C PRO A 180 -10.90 -0.17 13.62
N VAL A 181 -11.14 -1.01 12.60
CA VAL A 181 -10.12 -1.46 11.65
C VAL A 181 -10.59 -1.23 10.23
N THR A 182 -9.78 -0.55 9.44
CA THR A 182 -9.94 -0.45 7.99
C THR A 182 -8.76 -1.14 7.30
N MET A 183 -9.07 -2.14 6.48
CA MET A 183 -8.10 -2.77 5.58
C MET A 183 -8.25 -2.14 4.22
N PHE A 184 -7.17 -1.67 3.61
CA PHE A 184 -7.25 -1.16 2.25
C PHE A 184 -6.46 -2.05 1.30
N ARG A 185 -7.11 -2.40 0.18
CA ARG A 185 -6.54 -3.18 -0.91
C ARG A 185 -6.11 -2.24 -2.00
N PHE A 186 -4.80 -2.05 -2.16
CA PHE A 186 -4.31 -1.27 -3.27
C PHE A 186 -3.84 -2.18 -4.40
N PHE A 187 -3.83 -1.60 -5.59
CA PHE A 187 -3.53 -2.27 -6.84
C PHE A 187 -2.07 -2.01 -7.23
N THR A 188 -1.78 -1.67 -8.47
CA THR A 188 -0.40 -1.40 -8.87
C THR A 188 -0.06 0.06 -8.65
N VAL A 189 0.63 0.35 -7.56
CA VAL A 189 1.00 1.71 -7.17
C VAL A 189 2.31 2.10 -7.85
N TYR A 190 2.37 3.32 -8.39
CA TYR A 190 3.55 3.83 -9.08
C TYR A 190 3.73 5.32 -8.81
N GLY A 191 4.92 5.83 -9.07
CA GLY A 191 5.23 7.26 -8.95
C GLY A 191 6.63 7.53 -8.45
N PRO A 192 6.99 8.82 -8.27
CA PRO A 192 8.30 9.22 -7.76
C PRO A 192 8.68 8.52 -6.47
N TRP A 193 9.96 8.24 -6.29
CA TRP A 193 10.48 7.46 -5.17
C TRP A 193 10.03 5.99 -5.15
N GLY A 194 9.57 5.48 -6.31
CA GLY A 194 9.15 4.10 -6.46
C GLY A 194 10.28 3.09 -6.18
N ARG A 195 9.86 1.84 -5.98
CA ARG A 195 10.80 0.77 -5.63
C ARG A 195 11.52 0.22 -6.86
N PRO A 196 12.83 -0.07 -6.75
CA PRO A 196 13.59 -0.64 -7.88
C PRO A 196 13.11 -2.00 -8.38
N ASP A 197 12.40 -2.76 -7.56
CA ASP A 197 11.83 -4.07 -7.91
C ASP A 197 10.53 -3.97 -8.71
N MET A 198 9.95 -2.79 -8.87
CA MET A 198 8.71 -2.54 -9.59
C MET A 198 8.93 -2.29 -11.08
N ALA A 199 7.92 -2.64 -11.88
CA ALA A 199 8.00 -2.59 -13.35
C ALA A 199 8.38 -1.20 -13.90
N LEU A 200 7.76 -0.13 -13.41
CA LEU A 200 8.05 1.22 -13.89
C LEU A 200 9.53 1.59 -13.71
N PHE A 201 10.08 1.28 -12.55
CA PHE A 201 11.50 1.55 -12.26
C PHE A 201 12.40 0.73 -13.19
N LYS A 202 12.15 -0.57 -13.31
CA LYS A 202 12.92 -1.47 -14.17
C LYS A 202 12.85 -1.06 -15.63
N PHE A 203 11.68 -0.72 -16.13
CA PHE A 203 11.48 -0.31 -17.52
C PHE A 203 12.18 1.01 -17.81
N THR A 204 12.04 1.99 -16.95
CA THR A 204 12.71 3.29 -17.11
C THR A 204 14.22 3.14 -17.12
N LYS A 205 14.77 2.39 -16.18
CA LYS A 205 16.20 2.09 -16.13
C LYS A 205 16.69 1.40 -17.41
N GLY A 206 16.00 0.34 -17.82
CA GLY A 206 16.36 -0.42 -19.02
C GLY A 206 16.32 0.42 -20.29
N ILE A 207 15.29 1.24 -20.46
CA ILE A 207 15.15 2.11 -21.64
C ILE A 207 16.25 3.17 -21.66
N LEU A 208 16.54 3.80 -20.53
CA LEU A 208 17.60 4.81 -20.43
C LEU A 208 19.00 4.22 -20.66
N GLU A 209 19.27 3.03 -20.13
CA GLU A 209 20.57 2.36 -20.28
C GLU A 209 20.72 1.61 -21.62
N GLY A 210 19.64 1.42 -22.37
CA GLY A 210 19.65 0.65 -23.60
C GLY A 210 19.78 -0.85 -23.39
N THR A 211 19.34 -1.35 -22.25
CA THR A 211 19.30 -2.79 -21.91
C THR A 211 17.91 -3.36 -22.11
N PRO A 212 17.78 -4.67 -22.43
CA PRO A 212 16.46 -5.29 -22.62
C PRO A 212 15.58 -5.22 -21.37
N ILE A 213 14.28 -5.04 -21.57
CA ILE A 213 13.27 -5.15 -20.54
C ILE A 213 12.45 -6.42 -20.72
N ASP A 214 12.13 -7.11 -19.63
CA ASP A 214 11.29 -8.31 -19.67
C ASP A 214 9.81 -7.93 -19.70
N VAL A 215 9.12 -8.39 -20.75
CA VAL A 215 7.69 -8.13 -20.97
C VAL A 215 6.95 -9.45 -20.76
N TYR A 216 6.40 -9.65 -19.56
CA TYR A 216 5.75 -10.90 -19.19
C TYR A 216 4.41 -11.09 -19.89
N ASN A 217 4.00 -12.35 -20.02
CA ASN A 217 2.81 -12.79 -20.74
C ASN A 217 2.72 -12.18 -22.14
N ASN A 218 3.87 -12.02 -22.81
CA ASN A 218 3.98 -11.42 -24.15
C ASN A 218 3.30 -10.03 -24.25
N GLY A 219 3.21 -9.31 -23.15
CA GLY A 219 2.56 -7.99 -23.07
C GLY A 219 1.05 -8.02 -22.91
N GLU A 220 0.43 -9.20 -22.88
CA GLU A 220 -1.01 -9.35 -22.71
C GLU A 220 -1.42 -9.27 -21.21
N MET A 221 -1.18 -8.09 -20.64
CA MET A 221 -1.41 -7.78 -19.23
C MET A 221 -2.13 -6.46 -19.09
N TRP A 222 -3.08 -6.40 -18.14
CA TRP A 222 -3.80 -5.19 -17.78
C TRP A 222 -3.70 -4.96 -16.27
N ARG A 223 -3.44 -3.71 -15.87
CA ARG A 223 -3.34 -3.32 -14.47
C ARG A 223 -4.08 -2.02 -14.21
N ASP A 224 -4.58 -1.89 -13.01
CA ASP A 224 -4.99 -0.62 -12.45
C ASP A 224 -3.72 0.06 -11.92
N PHE A 225 -3.16 0.98 -12.69
CA PHE A 225 -2.01 1.77 -12.27
C PHE A 225 -2.50 2.97 -11.47
N THR A 226 -2.24 2.93 -10.16
CA THR A 226 -2.68 3.95 -9.20
C THR A 226 -1.51 4.85 -8.83
N TYR A 227 -1.62 6.14 -9.13
CA TYR A 227 -0.57 7.10 -8.80
C TYR A 227 -0.45 7.26 -7.29
N VAL A 228 0.79 7.30 -6.78
CA VAL A 228 1.05 7.24 -5.33
C VAL A 228 0.42 8.38 -4.56
N ASP A 229 0.40 9.59 -5.10
CA ASP A 229 -0.22 10.75 -4.44
C ASP A 229 -1.73 10.54 -4.29
N ASP A 230 -2.37 9.93 -5.27
CA ASP A 230 -3.80 9.58 -5.19
C ASP A 230 -4.05 8.53 -4.11
N LEU A 231 -3.18 7.52 -4.04
CA LEU A 231 -3.31 6.47 -3.03
C LEU A 231 -3.21 7.04 -1.62
N VAL A 232 -2.18 7.83 -1.35
CA VAL A 232 -1.97 8.36 0.01
C VAL A 232 -3.04 9.39 0.39
N ARG A 233 -3.60 10.13 -0.57
CA ARG A 233 -4.78 10.98 -0.34
C ARG A 233 -5.97 10.14 0.08
N GLY A 234 -6.20 9.01 -0.57
CA GLY A 234 -7.25 8.06 -0.20
C GLY A 234 -7.07 7.53 1.23
N ILE A 235 -5.87 7.11 1.59
CA ILE A 235 -5.55 6.65 2.95
C ILE A 235 -5.80 7.76 3.98
N ARG A 236 -5.34 8.97 3.68
CA ARG A 236 -5.52 10.13 4.57
C ARG A 236 -7.00 10.37 4.86
N LEU A 237 -7.84 10.34 3.84
CA LEU A 237 -9.27 10.55 4.00
C LEU A 237 -9.95 9.41 4.76
N LEU A 238 -9.49 8.16 4.57
CA LEU A 238 -10.00 7.01 5.30
C LEU A 238 -9.67 7.06 6.79
N ILE A 239 -8.63 7.78 7.21
CA ILE A 239 -8.34 7.98 8.65
C ILE A 239 -9.56 8.57 9.37
N ASP A 240 -10.28 9.47 8.72
CA ASP A 240 -11.46 10.13 9.30
C ASP A 240 -12.76 9.32 9.10
N ALA A 241 -12.76 8.33 8.21
CA ALA A 241 -13.90 7.46 7.93
C ALA A 241 -13.87 6.21 8.84
N VAL A 242 -13.95 6.43 10.14
CA VAL A 242 -13.83 5.36 11.14
C VAL A 242 -15.03 4.41 11.04
N PRO A 243 -14.82 3.09 10.87
CA PRO A 243 -15.92 2.15 10.85
C PRO A 243 -16.55 2.03 12.23
N VAL A 244 -17.88 1.91 12.25
CA VAL A 244 -18.66 1.76 13.47
C VAL A 244 -19.44 0.45 13.37
N ARG A 245 -19.42 -0.35 14.44
CA ARG A 245 -20.21 -1.58 14.50
C ARG A 245 -21.68 -1.25 14.23
N PRO A 246 -22.35 -1.89 13.25
CA PRO A 246 -23.76 -1.65 13.02
C PRO A 246 -24.61 -2.12 14.22
N ALA A 247 -25.70 -1.42 14.50
CA ALA A 247 -26.62 -1.78 15.59
C ALA A 247 -27.28 -3.14 15.33
N THR A 248 -27.62 -3.42 14.07
CA THR A 248 -28.08 -4.74 13.62
C THR A 248 -27.35 -5.14 12.34
N PRO A 249 -27.25 -6.46 12.04
CA PRO A 249 -26.55 -6.91 10.82
C PRO A 249 -27.14 -6.33 9.53
N GLU A 250 -28.40 -5.97 9.52
CA GLU A 250 -29.13 -5.43 8.35
C GLU A 250 -28.84 -3.94 8.12
N ASP A 251 -28.19 -3.25 9.05
CA ASP A 251 -27.91 -1.81 8.95
C ASP A 251 -26.73 -1.48 8.01
N THR A 252 -26.02 -2.49 7.52
CA THR A 252 -24.94 -2.28 6.54
C THR A 252 -25.58 -1.88 5.19
N ALA A 253 -25.17 -0.71 4.67
CA ALA A 253 -25.68 -0.21 3.40
C ALA A 253 -25.30 -1.12 2.23
N PRO A 254 -26.13 -1.22 1.18
CA PRO A 254 -25.78 -1.96 -0.03
C PRO A 254 -24.45 -1.46 -0.62
N GLY A 255 -23.57 -2.39 -0.95
CA GLY A 255 -22.23 -2.08 -1.51
C GLY A 255 -21.18 -1.68 -0.50
N ASP A 256 -21.53 -1.47 0.76
CA ASP A 256 -20.57 -1.27 1.84
C ASP A 256 -20.02 -2.62 2.30
N SER A 257 -18.71 -2.70 2.48
CA SER A 257 -18.01 -3.87 3.01
C SER A 257 -18.05 -3.94 4.55
N LEU A 258 -18.70 -2.99 5.22
CA LEU A 258 -18.78 -2.96 6.68
C LEU A 258 -19.28 -4.30 7.20
N SER A 259 -18.53 -4.91 8.12
CA SER A 259 -18.92 -6.16 8.76
C SER A 259 -20.26 -6.02 9.49
N PRO A 260 -21.14 -7.02 9.40
CA PRO A 260 -22.38 -7.03 10.20
C PRO A 260 -22.13 -7.24 11.70
N ALA A 261 -20.89 -7.61 12.08
CA ALA A 261 -20.56 -8.05 13.44
C ALA A 261 -19.43 -7.25 14.10
N ALA A 262 -18.81 -6.31 13.40
CA ALA A 262 -17.62 -5.63 13.91
C ALA A 262 -17.43 -4.24 13.27
N PRO A 263 -16.71 -3.30 13.93
CA PRO A 263 -16.30 -2.06 13.31
C PRO A 263 -15.12 -2.30 12.36
N PHE A 264 -15.37 -3.05 11.30
CA PHE A 264 -14.35 -3.53 10.35
C PHE A 264 -14.82 -3.31 8.92
N ARG A 265 -13.94 -2.74 8.11
CA ARG A 265 -14.22 -2.46 6.70
C ARG A 265 -13.01 -2.77 5.84
N VAL A 266 -13.27 -3.24 4.62
CA VAL A 266 -12.28 -3.41 3.56
C VAL A 266 -12.59 -2.40 2.46
N VAL A 267 -11.58 -1.71 1.93
CA VAL A 267 -11.76 -0.67 0.91
C VAL A 267 -10.72 -0.84 -0.20
N ASN A 268 -11.18 -0.96 -1.43
CA ASN A 268 -10.29 -0.87 -2.60
C ASN A 268 -9.82 0.57 -2.80
N ILE A 269 -8.54 0.76 -3.05
CA ILE A 269 -7.98 2.03 -3.51
C ILE A 269 -7.31 1.80 -4.86
N GLY A 270 -7.94 2.29 -5.90
CA GLY A 270 -7.46 2.15 -7.27
C GLY A 270 -8.02 3.25 -8.16
N ASN A 271 -7.50 3.35 -9.37
CA ASN A 271 -7.91 4.35 -10.34
C ASN A 271 -9.21 3.98 -11.07
N SER A 272 -9.69 2.75 -10.88
CA SER A 272 -10.88 2.18 -11.54
C SER A 272 -10.76 2.16 -13.06
N ASP A 273 -9.55 2.07 -13.57
CA ASP A 273 -9.25 2.00 -14.97
C ASP A 273 -8.18 0.93 -15.22
N LYS A 274 -8.38 0.12 -16.23
CA LYS A 274 -7.40 -0.90 -16.59
C LYS A 274 -6.53 -0.40 -17.73
N ILE A 275 -5.23 -0.40 -17.52
CA ILE A 275 -4.25 0.04 -18.50
C ILE A 275 -3.51 -1.19 -19.02
N ARG A 276 -3.41 -1.28 -20.34
CA ARG A 276 -2.64 -2.33 -20.99
C ARG A 276 -1.15 -2.10 -20.74
N LEU A 277 -0.42 -3.17 -20.40
CA LEU A 277 1.01 -3.09 -20.12
C LEU A 277 1.79 -2.44 -21.26
N MET A 278 1.45 -2.77 -22.53
CA MET A 278 2.11 -2.19 -23.69
C MET A 278 1.90 -0.68 -23.81
N ASP A 279 0.71 -0.18 -23.45
CA ASP A 279 0.45 1.27 -23.44
C ASP A 279 1.25 1.98 -22.36
N PHE A 280 1.44 1.32 -21.22
CA PHE A 280 2.27 1.82 -20.13
C PHE A 280 3.75 1.90 -20.55
N ILE A 281 4.27 0.88 -21.23
CA ILE A 281 5.62 0.87 -21.77
C ILE A 281 5.79 1.99 -22.81
N GLU A 282 4.82 2.16 -23.71
CA GLU A 282 4.85 3.23 -24.71
C GLU A 282 4.87 4.63 -24.07
N ALA A 283 4.15 4.83 -22.97
CA ALA A 283 4.20 6.08 -22.23
C ALA A 283 5.61 6.36 -21.69
N ILE A 284 6.31 5.34 -21.21
CA ILE A 284 7.70 5.48 -20.74
C ILE A 284 8.62 5.81 -21.92
N GLU A 285 8.47 5.11 -23.04
CA GLU A 285 9.25 5.34 -24.26
C GLU A 285 9.09 6.78 -24.76
N ASP A 286 7.85 7.27 -24.79
CA ASP A 286 7.55 8.65 -25.22
C ASP A 286 8.20 9.68 -24.30
N GLU A 287 8.15 9.45 -22.98
CA GLU A 287 8.73 10.37 -22.01
C GLU A 287 10.26 10.35 -22.01
N VAL A 288 10.86 9.18 -22.16
CA VAL A 288 12.32 9.03 -22.27
C VAL A 288 12.84 9.47 -23.63
N GLY A 289 12.04 9.37 -24.68
CA GLY A 289 12.42 9.67 -26.06
C GLY A 289 13.22 8.55 -26.73
N ARG A 290 13.04 7.30 -26.28
CA ARG A 290 13.78 6.13 -26.78
C ARG A 290 12.90 4.90 -26.70
N LYS A 291 13.01 4.01 -27.71
CA LYS A 291 12.29 2.73 -27.72
C LYS A 291 12.96 1.70 -26.82
N ALA A 292 12.14 0.91 -26.15
CA ALA A 292 12.60 -0.23 -25.36
C ALA A 292 13.10 -1.36 -26.26
N ILE A 293 14.11 -2.08 -25.78
CA ILE A 293 14.47 -3.39 -26.30
C ILE A 293 13.64 -4.40 -25.53
N ARG A 294 12.63 -5.00 -26.17
CA ARG A 294 11.64 -5.84 -25.50
C ARG A 294 12.03 -7.30 -25.57
N ASN A 295 12.13 -7.95 -24.41
CA ASN A 295 12.28 -9.39 -24.26
C ASN A 295 10.96 -9.98 -23.80
N TYR A 296 10.20 -10.58 -24.73
CA TYR A 296 8.90 -11.16 -24.43
C TYR A 296 9.05 -12.47 -23.68
N MET A 297 8.38 -12.58 -22.53
CA MET A 297 8.47 -13.70 -21.61
C MET A 297 7.10 -14.31 -21.34
N PRO A 298 7.03 -15.62 -20.97
CA PRO A 298 5.79 -16.17 -20.49
C PRO A 298 5.37 -15.54 -19.16
N MET A 299 4.11 -15.74 -18.77
CA MET A 299 3.59 -15.23 -17.50
C MET A 299 4.33 -15.85 -16.32
N GLN A 300 4.63 -15.04 -15.30
CA GLN A 300 5.25 -15.51 -14.06
C GLN A 300 4.29 -16.36 -13.24
N THR A 301 4.84 -17.37 -12.52
CA THR A 301 4.04 -18.19 -11.59
C THR A 301 3.39 -17.31 -10.52
N GLY A 302 2.09 -17.53 -10.28
CA GLY A 302 1.32 -16.79 -9.28
C GLY A 302 0.79 -15.45 -9.76
N ASP A 303 1.10 -15.05 -10.99
CA ASP A 303 0.57 -13.83 -11.58
C ASP A 303 -0.74 -14.10 -12.35
N VAL A 304 -1.44 -13.01 -12.67
CA VAL A 304 -2.72 -13.04 -13.38
C VAL A 304 -2.71 -12.02 -14.53
N PRO A 305 -3.47 -12.26 -15.63
CA PRO A 305 -3.41 -11.37 -16.80
C PRO A 305 -4.05 -10.00 -16.57
N ALA A 306 -4.98 -9.87 -15.63
CA ALA A 306 -5.66 -8.60 -15.38
C ALA A 306 -6.02 -8.42 -13.92
N THR A 307 -5.85 -7.19 -13.42
CA THR A 307 -6.38 -6.75 -12.12
C THR A 307 -6.79 -5.28 -12.22
N TRP A 308 -8.01 -4.95 -11.81
CA TRP A 308 -8.44 -3.56 -11.68
C TRP A 308 -9.60 -3.43 -10.70
N ALA A 309 -9.68 -2.27 -10.07
CA ALA A 309 -10.56 -2.02 -8.95
C ALA A 309 -11.89 -1.43 -9.37
N ASP A 310 -12.93 -1.78 -8.62
CA ASP A 310 -14.06 -0.88 -8.41
C ASP A 310 -13.76 -0.06 -7.13
N ALA A 311 -13.61 1.25 -7.26
CA ALA A 311 -13.31 2.16 -6.16
C ALA A 311 -14.54 2.98 -5.72
N THR A 312 -15.74 2.51 -5.98
CA THR A 312 -16.99 3.21 -5.63
C THR A 312 -17.13 3.40 -4.13
N LEU A 313 -16.74 2.40 -3.33
CA LEU A 313 -16.84 2.49 -1.86
C LEU A 313 -15.96 3.61 -1.31
N LEU A 314 -14.73 3.74 -1.79
CA LEU A 314 -13.85 4.83 -1.38
C LEU A 314 -14.51 6.20 -1.63
N LYS A 315 -15.10 6.38 -2.80
CA LYS A 315 -15.81 7.62 -3.15
C LYS A 315 -17.02 7.85 -2.25
N THR A 316 -17.78 6.80 -1.96
CA THR A 316 -18.95 6.89 -1.06
C THR A 316 -18.53 7.32 0.34
N LEU A 317 -17.42 6.75 0.88
CA LEU A 317 -16.95 7.03 2.23
C LEU A 317 -16.28 8.39 2.36
N THR A 318 -15.57 8.85 1.33
CA THR A 318 -14.66 10.00 1.42
C THR A 318 -14.99 11.15 0.48
N GLY A 319 -15.83 10.94 -0.51
CA GLY A 319 -16.08 11.91 -1.58
C GLY A 319 -14.93 12.01 -2.60
N TYR A 320 -13.88 11.22 -2.44
CA TYR A 320 -12.66 11.29 -3.23
C TYR A 320 -12.48 10.03 -4.08
N ARG A 321 -11.91 10.23 -5.25
CA ARG A 321 -11.58 9.17 -6.19
C ARG A 321 -10.23 9.45 -6.84
N PRO A 322 -9.29 8.47 -6.91
CA PRO A 322 -8.08 8.60 -7.70
C PRO A 322 -8.40 8.90 -9.17
N GLN A 323 -7.69 9.86 -9.78
CA GLN A 323 -7.99 10.32 -11.15
C GLN A 323 -6.75 10.64 -11.98
N THR A 324 -5.53 10.48 -11.46
CA THR A 324 -4.33 10.82 -12.20
C THR A 324 -4.21 9.95 -13.45
N ASN A 325 -4.09 10.61 -14.61
CA ASN A 325 -3.83 9.93 -15.87
C ASN A 325 -2.46 9.26 -15.81
N PHE A 326 -2.37 8.00 -16.27
CA PHE A 326 -1.12 7.25 -16.17
C PHE A 326 0.05 7.88 -16.93
N ARG A 327 -0.21 8.57 -18.04
CA ARG A 327 0.84 9.27 -18.80
C ARG A 327 1.45 10.41 -17.99
N ASP A 328 0.63 11.17 -17.26
CA ASP A 328 1.11 12.23 -16.37
C ASP A 328 1.91 11.66 -15.19
N GLY A 329 1.44 10.56 -14.62
CA GLY A 329 2.14 9.87 -13.54
C GLY A 329 3.48 9.28 -13.98
N VAL A 330 3.54 8.69 -15.18
CA VAL A 330 4.79 8.20 -15.79
C VAL A 330 5.76 9.36 -16.02
N ALA A 331 5.29 10.49 -16.55
CA ALA A 331 6.11 11.67 -16.75
C ALA A 331 6.74 12.16 -15.43
N SER A 332 5.95 12.22 -14.37
CA SER A 332 6.44 12.59 -13.04
C SER A 332 7.52 11.65 -12.52
N PHE A 333 7.34 10.33 -12.72
CA PHE A 333 8.35 9.35 -12.32
C PHE A 333 9.64 9.49 -13.12
N VAL A 334 9.57 9.62 -14.44
CA VAL A 334 10.76 9.74 -15.30
C VAL A 334 11.55 10.99 -14.95
N ARG A 335 10.89 12.12 -14.70
CA ARG A 335 11.56 13.35 -14.21
C ARG A 335 12.27 13.11 -12.90
N TRP A 336 11.58 12.50 -11.93
CA TRP A 336 12.20 12.15 -10.65
C TRP A 336 13.41 11.24 -10.84
N TYR A 337 13.30 10.22 -11.68
CA TYR A 337 14.38 9.27 -11.94
C TYR A 337 15.62 9.96 -12.50
N ARG A 338 15.42 10.82 -13.51
CA ARG A 338 16.51 11.58 -14.12
C ARG A 338 17.18 12.51 -13.10
N ASP A 339 16.41 13.23 -12.32
CA ASP A 339 16.92 14.14 -11.30
C ASP A 339 17.67 13.40 -10.20
N TYR A 340 17.12 12.29 -9.72
CA TYR A 340 17.71 11.49 -8.65
C TYR A 340 19.05 10.87 -9.08
N TYR A 341 19.12 10.31 -10.27
CA TYR A 341 20.32 9.67 -10.80
C TYR A 341 21.20 10.60 -11.63
N GLN A 342 20.82 11.86 -11.80
CA GLN A 342 21.56 12.91 -12.54
C GLN A 342 21.88 12.52 -13.98
N ILE A 343 20.88 12.08 -14.72
CA ILE A 343 21.00 11.63 -16.13
C ILE A 343 19.94 12.28 -17.03
#